data_ea8e6fe48c35764572c9d598899227fc
#
_entry.id   ea8e6fe48c35764572c9d598899227fc
#
_cell.length_a   1.000
_cell.length_b   1.000
_cell.length_c   1.000
_cell.angle_alpha   90.00
_cell.angle_beta   90.00
_cell.angle_gamma   90.00
#
_symmetry.space_group_name_H-M   'P 1'
#
loop_
_entity.id
_entity.type
_entity.pdbx_description
1 polymer ?
#
loop_
_entity_poly.entity_id
_entity_poly.type
_entity_poly.pdbx_seq_one_letter_code
_entity_poly.pdbx_strand_id
1 'polypeptide(L)'
;MPKYYSKLTEKKVSQKKIYDGVISFFEDKVKLINGQKASRVYTKHPGASAVVPLTKNGKIIFVEQYRYPVGKITLEIPAGKLKPKQSPLACAKAELAEETGYTATKFKKMLSFYPSVAFSTEILHIYLAKDLKKGKQHLDDDEFVNTKELTLKQSLDYIKKGRIRDSKTIIALLYLKTFLSDF
;
A
#
# COMPACT_ATOMS: atom_id res chain seq x y z
N MET A 1 18.73 1.45 -19.53
CA MET A 1 18.87 2.61 -18.61
C MET A 1 19.78 3.65 -19.27
N PRO A 2 19.48 4.95 -19.18
CA PRO A 2 20.39 6.00 -19.69
C PRO A 2 21.77 5.90 -19.04
N LYS A 3 22.85 6.18 -19.79
CA LYS A 3 24.26 6.13 -19.32
C LYS A 3 24.54 6.90 -18.01
N TYR A 4 23.71 7.91 -17.70
CA TYR A 4 23.80 8.71 -16.47
C TYR A 4 23.54 7.88 -15.20
N TYR A 5 22.59 6.93 -15.22
CA TYR A 5 22.25 6.11 -14.04
C TYR A 5 23.31 5.07 -13.68
N SER A 6 24.16 4.67 -14.62
CA SER A 6 25.23 3.70 -14.34
C SER A 6 26.30 4.23 -13.36
N LYS A 7 26.39 5.55 -13.19
CA LYS A 7 27.31 6.22 -12.26
C LYS A 7 26.81 6.33 -10.82
N LEU A 8 25.53 5.99 -10.57
CA LEU A 8 24.91 6.07 -9.23
C LEU A 8 24.59 4.70 -8.64
N THR A 9 25.03 3.61 -9.29
CA THR A 9 24.72 2.25 -8.84
C THR A 9 25.75 1.76 -7.84
N GLU A 10 25.26 1.08 -6.79
CA GLU A 10 26.07 0.34 -5.84
C GLU A 10 26.18 -1.13 -6.26
N LYS A 11 27.32 -1.78 -5.99
CA LYS A 11 27.51 -3.20 -6.30
C LYS A 11 27.40 -4.01 -5.01
N LYS A 12 26.47 -4.96 -4.97
CA LYS A 12 26.39 -5.92 -3.88
C LYS A 12 27.65 -6.79 -3.83
N VAL A 13 28.22 -6.91 -2.64
CA VAL A 13 29.42 -7.74 -2.35
C VAL A 13 29.01 -9.02 -1.64
N SER A 14 28.17 -8.90 -0.59
CA SER A 14 27.64 -10.04 0.16
C SER A 14 26.26 -9.70 0.74
N GLN A 15 25.53 -10.73 1.15
CA GLN A 15 24.20 -10.59 1.77
C GLN A 15 24.14 -11.46 3.01
N LYS A 16 23.57 -10.91 4.07
CA LYS A 16 23.18 -11.64 5.28
C LYS A 16 21.68 -11.49 5.48
N LYS A 17 20.96 -12.60 5.57
CA LYS A 17 19.57 -12.60 6.03
C LYS A 17 19.57 -12.52 7.55
N ILE A 18 18.91 -11.50 8.11
CA ILE A 18 18.81 -11.27 9.56
C ILE A 18 17.57 -11.95 10.12
N TYR A 19 16.45 -11.85 9.36
CA TYR A 19 15.16 -12.44 9.71
C TYR A 19 14.48 -12.99 8.48
N ASP A 20 13.83 -14.14 8.60
CA ASP A 20 13.06 -14.79 7.54
C ASP A 20 11.60 -14.87 7.92
N GLY A 21 10.72 -14.30 7.09
CA GLY A 21 9.27 -14.27 7.28
C GLY A 21 8.59 -13.72 6.04
N VAL A 22 7.29 -13.44 6.14
CA VAL A 22 6.53 -12.79 5.04
C VAL A 22 7.22 -11.50 4.60
N ILE A 23 7.75 -10.74 5.56
CA ILE A 23 8.69 -9.63 5.34
C ILE A 23 10.00 -10.08 5.93
N SER A 24 11.02 -10.22 5.07
CA SER A 24 12.36 -10.65 5.50
C SER A 24 13.29 -9.45 5.64
N PHE A 25 14.25 -9.51 6.60
CA PHE A 25 15.25 -8.48 6.81
C PHE A 25 16.62 -8.94 6.32
N PHE A 26 17.31 -8.05 5.63
CA PHE A 26 18.62 -8.29 5.07
C PHE A 26 19.62 -7.19 5.44
N GLU A 27 20.90 -7.56 5.56
CA GLU A 27 22.03 -6.66 5.54
C GLU A 27 22.91 -7.05 4.36
N ASP A 28 23.07 -6.13 3.40
CA ASP A 28 24.00 -6.28 2.29
C ASP A 28 25.27 -5.44 2.53
N LYS A 29 26.45 -6.00 2.25
CA LYS A 29 27.66 -5.22 2.06
C LYS A 29 27.71 -4.80 0.60
N VAL A 30 27.92 -3.53 0.36
CA VAL A 30 27.96 -2.94 -0.97
C VAL A 30 29.27 -2.20 -1.21
N LYS A 31 29.69 -2.13 -2.48
CA LYS A 31 30.78 -1.27 -2.94
C LYS A 31 30.16 -0.03 -3.58
N LEU A 32 30.48 1.13 -3.02
CA LEU A 32 30.06 2.44 -3.51
C LEU A 32 30.77 2.81 -4.82
N ILE A 33 30.28 3.85 -5.48
CA ILE A 33 30.88 4.37 -6.73
C ILE A 33 32.32 4.87 -6.58
N ASN A 34 32.67 5.35 -5.37
CA ASN A 34 34.02 5.79 -5.01
C ASN A 34 34.94 4.65 -4.56
N GLY A 35 34.48 3.39 -4.65
CA GLY A 35 35.23 2.19 -4.28
C GLY A 35 35.14 1.79 -2.80
N GLN A 36 34.62 2.65 -1.92
CA GLN A 36 34.44 2.37 -0.50
C GLN A 36 33.38 1.28 -0.27
N LYS A 37 33.43 0.62 0.89
CA LYS A 37 32.43 -0.35 1.34
C LYS A 37 31.45 0.31 2.29
N ALA A 38 30.17 -0.09 2.18
CA ALA A 38 29.10 0.34 3.09
C ALA A 38 28.14 -0.83 3.38
N SER A 39 27.31 -0.67 4.40
CA SER A 39 26.19 -1.58 4.68
C SER A 39 24.86 -0.97 4.23
N ARG A 40 23.96 -1.85 3.79
CA ARG A 40 22.55 -1.52 3.49
C ARG A 40 21.66 -2.50 4.24
N VAL A 41 20.87 -1.99 5.16
CA VAL A 41 19.85 -2.78 5.88
C VAL A 41 18.51 -2.47 5.25
N TYR A 42 17.76 -3.50 4.88
CA TYR A 42 16.47 -3.31 4.23
C TYR A 42 15.52 -4.49 4.44
N THR A 43 14.23 -4.23 4.22
CA THR A 43 13.18 -5.24 4.18
C THR A 43 12.93 -5.69 2.76
N LYS A 44 12.87 -7.01 2.55
CA LYS A 44 12.34 -7.59 1.32
C LYS A 44 10.85 -7.85 1.50
N HIS A 45 10.04 -7.16 0.73
CA HIS A 45 8.58 -7.18 0.79
C HIS A 45 8.01 -7.76 -0.51
N PRO A 46 6.96 -8.59 -0.47
CA PRO A 46 6.36 -9.19 -1.68
C PRO A 46 5.64 -8.17 -2.59
N GLY A 47 5.44 -6.96 -2.11
CA GLY A 47 4.56 -5.96 -2.68
C GLY A 47 3.20 -5.97 -2.01
N ALA A 48 2.39 -4.96 -2.29
CA ALA A 48 1.04 -4.83 -1.74
C ALA A 48 0.09 -4.22 -2.77
N SER A 49 -1.20 -4.41 -2.54
CA SER A 49 -2.23 -3.76 -3.33
C SER A 49 -3.28 -3.13 -2.42
N ALA A 50 -3.74 -1.95 -2.79
CA ALA A 50 -4.76 -1.20 -2.09
C ALA A 50 -5.89 -0.81 -3.03
N VAL A 51 -7.05 -0.55 -2.48
CA VAL A 51 -8.24 -0.18 -3.26
C VAL A 51 -8.94 1.02 -2.64
N VAL A 52 -9.41 1.94 -3.48
CA VAL A 52 -10.32 3.02 -3.12
C VAL A 52 -11.72 2.60 -3.55
N PRO A 53 -12.56 2.08 -2.62
CA PRO A 53 -13.90 1.65 -2.94
C PRO A 53 -14.82 2.86 -2.97
N LEU A 54 -15.32 3.24 -4.15
CA LEU A 54 -16.19 4.39 -4.33
C LEU A 54 -17.65 3.94 -4.52
N THR A 55 -18.52 4.32 -3.59
CA THR A 55 -19.96 4.04 -3.63
C THR A 55 -20.65 4.90 -4.68
N LYS A 56 -21.86 4.52 -5.07
CA LYS A 56 -22.72 5.31 -5.97
C LYS A 56 -23.05 6.70 -5.43
N ASN A 57 -23.03 6.86 -4.10
CA ASN A 57 -23.31 8.12 -3.42
C ASN A 57 -22.05 8.99 -3.21
N GLY A 58 -20.94 8.67 -3.90
CA GLY A 58 -19.70 9.44 -3.82
C GLY A 58 -18.94 9.30 -2.50
N LYS A 59 -19.25 8.30 -1.68
CA LYS A 59 -18.51 8.01 -0.45
C LYS A 59 -17.44 6.96 -0.73
N ILE A 60 -16.34 7.06 0.01
CA ILE A 60 -15.23 6.11 0.00
C ILE A 60 -15.35 5.24 1.26
N ILE A 61 -15.17 3.93 1.11
CA ILE A 61 -15.17 2.99 2.21
C ILE A 61 -13.74 2.86 2.71
N PHE A 62 -13.55 3.12 3.99
CA PHE A 62 -12.30 2.98 4.73
C PHE A 62 -12.39 1.82 5.71
N VAL A 63 -11.24 1.38 6.17
CA VAL A 63 -11.07 0.42 7.26
C VAL A 63 -10.40 1.09 8.45
N GLU A 64 -10.87 0.77 9.66
CA GLU A 64 -10.27 1.15 10.93
C GLU A 64 -9.66 -0.10 11.54
N GLN A 65 -8.34 -0.12 11.76
CA GLN A 65 -7.65 -1.26 12.35
C GLN A 65 -6.50 -0.81 13.25
N TYR A 66 -6.16 -1.63 14.25
CA TYR A 66 -5.04 -1.39 15.13
C TYR A 66 -3.72 -1.75 14.43
N ARG A 67 -2.77 -0.81 14.41
CA ARG A 67 -1.43 -1.02 13.87
C ARG A 67 -0.42 -1.04 15.00
N TYR A 68 0.00 -2.25 15.39
CA TYR A 68 0.92 -2.47 16.51
C TYR A 68 2.18 -1.60 16.45
N PRO A 69 2.90 -1.46 15.30
CA PRO A 69 4.13 -0.66 15.25
C PRO A 69 3.95 0.82 15.58
N VAL A 70 2.78 1.37 15.37
CA VAL A 70 2.46 2.78 15.68
C VAL A 70 1.60 2.93 16.94
N GLY A 71 1.14 1.81 17.53
CA GLY A 71 0.38 1.77 18.78
C GLY A 71 -0.99 2.47 18.70
N LYS A 72 -1.63 2.49 17.50
CA LYS A 72 -2.86 3.26 17.29
C LYS A 72 -3.80 2.56 16.32
N ILE A 73 -5.09 2.89 16.45
CA ILE A 73 -6.08 2.63 15.40
C ILE A 73 -5.85 3.65 14.28
N THR A 74 -5.71 3.17 13.07
CA THR A 74 -5.52 3.98 11.87
C THR A 74 -6.73 3.85 10.96
N LEU A 75 -7.03 4.92 10.20
CA LEU A 75 -8.07 4.94 9.17
C LEU A 75 -7.39 4.87 7.81
N GLU A 76 -7.65 3.78 7.08
CA GLU A 76 -6.91 3.42 5.87
C GLU A 76 -7.87 3.03 4.74
N ILE A 77 -7.41 3.08 3.50
CA ILE A 77 -8.06 2.35 2.40
C ILE A 77 -7.72 0.86 2.53
N PRO A 78 -8.63 -0.07 2.19
CA PRO A 78 -8.39 -1.52 2.23
C PRO A 78 -7.14 -1.90 1.46
N ALA A 79 -6.29 -2.76 2.05
CA ALA A 79 -5.01 -3.12 1.44
C ALA A 79 -4.36 -4.35 2.08
N GLY A 80 -3.75 -5.19 1.26
CA GLY A 80 -2.95 -6.31 1.75
C GLY A 80 -1.75 -6.68 0.90
N LYS A 81 -1.00 -7.66 1.38
CA LYS A 81 0.23 -8.14 0.76
C LYS A 81 -0.07 -9.09 -0.39
N LEU A 82 0.73 -8.99 -1.45
CA LEU A 82 0.64 -9.94 -2.57
C LEU A 82 1.03 -11.35 -2.10
N LYS A 83 0.15 -12.32 -2.36
CA LYS A 83 0.44 -13.75 -2.22
C LYS A 83 1.33 -14.22 -3.40
N PRO A 84 2.09 -15.31 -3.28
CA PRO A 84 2.91 -15.83 -4.38
C PRO A 84 2.10 -16.00 -5.67
N LYS A 85 2.60 -15.47 -6.77
CA LYS A 85 1.97 -15.49 -8.10
C LYS A 85 0.64 -14.74 -8.22
N GLN A 86 0.19 -14.03 -7.19
CA GLN A 86 -1.02 -13.21 -7.24
C GLN A 86 -0.75 -11.91 -8.00
N SER A 87 -1.63 -11.54 -8.93
CA SER A 87 -1.57 -10.24 -9.59
C SER A 87 -2.03 -9.12 -8.65
N PRO A 88 -1.50 -7.88 -8.78
CA PRO A 88 -1.95 -6.75 -7.95
C PRO A 88 -3.45 -6.49 -8.02
N LEU A 89 -4.07 -6.66 -9.19
CA LEU A 89 -5.52 -6.50 -9.31
C LEU A 89 -6.29 -7.61 -8.57
N ALA A 90 -5.81 -8.85 -8.61
CA ALA A 90 -6.44 -9.96 -7.89
C ALA A 90 -6.32 -9.75 -6.37
N CYS A 91 -5.20 -9.23 -5.89
CA CYS A 91 -5.02 -8.84 -4.49
C CYS A 91 -6.01 -7.72 -4.10
N ALA A 92 -6.09 -6.63 -4.86
CA ALA A 92 -7.02 -5.54 -4.56
C ALA A 92 -8.50 -5.98 -4.52
N LYS A 93 -8.88 -6.95 -5.37
CA LYS A 93 -10.24 -7.54 -5.34
C LYS A 93 -10.48 -8.37 -4.10
N ALA A 94 -9.51 -9.17 -3.69
CA ALA A 94 -9.57 -10.01 -2.49
C ALA A 94 -9.69 -9.12 -1.24
N GLU A 95 -8.80 -8.16 -1.07
CA GLU A 95 -8.79 -7.24 0.08
C GLU A 95 -10.08 -6.43 0.20
N LEU A 96 -10.64 -5.97 -0.95
CA LEU A 96 -11.94 -5.30 -0.96
C LEU A 96 -13.02 -6.19 -0.34
N ALA A 97 -13.07 -7.46 -0.73
CA ALA A 97 -14.08 -8.39 -0.25
C ALA A 97 -13.82 -8.81 1.21
N GLU A 98 -12.58 -9.16 1.54
CA GLU A 98 -12.17 -9.64 2.85
C GLU A 98 -12.37 -8.58 3.93
N GLU A 99 -11.79 -7.38 3.74
CA GLU A 99 -11.80 -6.32 4.74
C GLU A 99 -13.11 -5.51 4.81
N THR A 100 -13.87 -5.40 3.70
CA THR A 100 -15.05 -4.54 3.67
C THR A 100 -16.38 -5.26 3.44
N GLY A 101 -16.32 -6.50 2.97
CA GLY A 101 -17.50 -7.23 2.51
C GLY A 101 -18.08 -6.74 1.18
N TYR A 102 -17.39 -5.84 0.47
CA TYR A 102 -17.84 -5.38 -0.85
C TYR A 102 -17.06 -6.06 -1.97
N THR A 103 -17.77 -6.34 -3.06
CA THR A 103 -17.17 -6.65 -4.37
C THR A 103 -17.40 -5.51 -5.33
N ALA A 104 -16.65 -5.45 -6.42
CA ALA A 104 -16.83 -4.43 -7.46
C ALA A 104 -16.72 -5.05 -8.85
N THR A 105 -17.43 -4.44 -9.83
CA THR A 105 -17.35 -4.88 -11.23
C THR A 105 -16.36 -4.05 -12.05
N LYS A 106 -16.07 -2.80 -11.62
CA LYS A 106 -15.16 -1.92 -12.31
C LYS A 106 -13.94 -1.59 -11.45
N PHE A 107 -12.75 -1.85 -12.01
CA PHE A 107 -11.47 -1.49 -11.40
C PHE A 107 -10.65 -0.67 -12.39
N LYS A 108 -10.09 0.44 -11.91
CA LYS A 108 -9.14 1.26 -12.66
C LYS A 108 -7.85 1.39 -11.84
N LYS A 109 -6.72 1.00 -12.43
CA LYS A 109 -5.42 1.24 -11.81
C LYS A 109 -5.19 2.74 -11.70
N MET A 110 -4.89 3.23 -10.50
CA MET A 110 -4.56 4.63 -10.25
C MET A 110 -3.07 4.85 -10.42
N LEU A 111 -2.25 4.27 -9.54
CA LEU A 111 -0.81 4.41 -9.56
C LEU A 111 -0.11 3.21 -8.92
N SER A 112 1.22 3.19 -9.05
CA SER A 112 2.10 2.31 -8.26
C SER A 112 3.26 3.16 -7.77
N PHE A 113 3.70 2.93 -6.54
CA PHE A 113 4.77 3.72 -5.95
C PHE A 113 5.55 2.89 -4.91
N TYR A 114 6.69 3.42 -4.48
CA TYR A 114 7.49 2.86 -3.41
C TYR A 114 7.18 3.59 -2.10
N PRO A 115 6.58 2.96 -1.10
CA PRO A 115 6.29 3.62 0.18
C PRO A 115 7.55 4.06 0.93
N SER A 116 8.64 3.33 0.78
CA SER A 116 9.88 3.57 1.52
C SER A 116 11.13 3.14 0.75
N VAL A 117 11.56 3.94 -0.21
CA VAL A 117 12.69 3.64 -1.11
C VAL A 117 14.03 3.43 -0.40
N ALA A 118 14.19 3.97 0.82
CA ALA A 118 15.44 3.93 1.53
C ALA A 118 15.75 2.56 2.15
N PHE A 119 14.72 1.81 2.55
CA PHE A 119 14.91 0.57 3.31
C PHE A 119 13.88 -0.53 3.04
N SER A 120 13.09 -0.43 1.97
CA SER A 120 12.12 -1.47 1.60
C SER A 120 12.09 -1.70 0.09
N THR A 121 11.88 -2.96 -0.30
CA THR A 121 11.62 -3.32 -1.71
C THR A 121 10.14 -3.27 -2.05
N GLU A 122 9.29 -2.80 -1.15
CA GLU A 122 7.85 -2.75 -1.36
C GLU A 122 7.48 -1.90 -2.57
N ILE A 123 6.62 -2.44 -3.42
CA ILE A 123 5.86 -1.70 -4.42
C ILE A 123 4.40 -1.80 -4.01
N LEU A 124 3.72 -0.67 -3.89
CA LEU A 124 2.31 -0.62 -3.59
C LEU A 124 1.53 -0.17 -4.82
N HIS A 125 0.48 -0.94 -5.15
CA HIS A 125 -0.39 -0.70 -6.29
C HIS A 125 -1.75 -0.23 -5.79
N ILE A 126 -2.28 0.90 -6.31
CA ILE A 126 -3.59 1.42 -5.91
C ILE A 126 -4.57 1.32 -7.07
N TYR A 127 -5.76 0.83 -6.77
CA TYR A 127 -6.90 0.74 -7.69
C TYR A 127 -8.10 1.53 -7.17
N LEU A 128 -8.84 2.14 -8.09
CA LEU A 128 -10.18 2.64 -7.84
C LEU A 128 -11.18 1.54 -8.16
N ALA A 129 -12.11 1.26 -7.25
CA ALA A 129 -13.20 0.30 -7.43
C ALA A 129 -14.55 1.01 -7.44
N LYS A 130 -15.38 0.70 -8.43
CA LYS A 130 -16.73 1.23 -8.62
C LYS A 130 -17.74 0.12 -8.85
N ASP A 131 -19.01 0.48 -8.87
CA ASP A 131 -20.14 -0.45 -9.01
C ASP A 131 -20.07 -1.53 -7.93
N LEU A 132 -19.99 -1.05 -6.69
CA LEU A 132 -19.86 -1.90 -5.51
C LEU A 132 -21.15 -2.69 -5.26
N LYS A 133 -20.98 -3.96 -4.90
CA LYS A 133 -22.05 -4.84 -4.40
C LYS A 133 -21.70 -5.26 -2.99
N LYS A 134 -22.62 -5.04 -2.05
CA LYS A 134 -22.44 -5.43 -0.65
C LYS A 134 -22.60 -6.94 -0.50
N GLY A 135 -21.70 -7.56 0.23
CA GLY A 135 -21.69 -8.96 0.65
C GLY A 135 -21.34 -9.06 2.14
N LYS A 136 -20.73 -10.17 2.54
CA LYS A 136 -20.23 -10.40 3.89
C LYS A 136 -18.74 -10.16 3.95
N GLN A 137 -18.27 -9.57 5.04
CA GLN A 137 -16.86 -9.44 5.38
C GLN A 137 -16.31 -10.81 5.81
N HIS A 138 -15.08 -11.13 5.41
CA HIS A 138 -14.40 -12.39 5.72
C HIS A 138 -12.95 -12.07 6.09
N LEU A 139 -12.76 -11.65 7.35
CA LEU A 139 -11.45 -11.34 7.89
C LEU A 139 -10.66 -12.62 8.19
N ASP A 140 -9.35 -12.53 8.14
CA ASP A 140 -8.47 -13.57 8.70
C ASP A 140 -8.65 -13.65 10.23
N ASP A 141 -8.32 -14.78 10.85
CA ASP A 141 -8.60 -15.04 12.28
C ASP A 141 -7.92 -14.04 13.24
N ASP A 142 -6.85 -13.41 12.80
CA ASP A 142 -6.08 -12.39 13.56
C ASP A 142 -6.36 -10.95 13.12
N GLU A 143 -7.34 -10.74 12.24
CA GLU A 143 -7.73 -9.42 11.75
C GLU A 143 -9.01 -8.90 12.44
N PHE A 144 -8.94 -7.69 12.96
CA PHE A 144 -10.05 -6.97 13.59
C PHE A 144 -10.21 -5.62 12.91
N VAL A 145 -11.17 -5.53 12.00
CA VAL A 145 -11.36 -4.38 11.12
C VAL A 145 -12.81 -3.90 11.17
N ASN A 146 -13.00 -2.61 11.39
CA ASN A 146 -14.28 -1.93 11.20
C ASN A 146 -14.29 -1.13 9.89
N THR A 147 -15.45 -0.91 9.32
CA THR A 147 -15.59 -0.07 8.12
C THR A 147 -16.17 1.29 8.45
N LYS A 148 -15.75 2.32 7.71
CA LYS A 148 -16.22 3.69 7.81
C LYS A 148 -16.38 4.32 6.43
N GLU A 149 -17.49 5.01 6.22
CA GLU A 149 -17.74 5.73 4.97
C GLU A 149 -17.54 7.23 5.14
N LEU A 150 -16.75 7.84 4.27
CA LEU A 150 -16.55 9.29 4.22
C LEU A 150 -16.64 9.78 2.77
N THR A 151 -17.14 11.01 2.57
CA THR A 151 -16.97 11.70 1.29
C THR A 151 -15.51 12.09 1.08
N LEU A 152 -15.10 12.33 -0.17
CA LEU A 152 -13.74 12.82 -0.47
C LEU A 152 -13.43 14.11 0.32
N LYS A 153 -14.39 15.04 0.42
CA LYS A 153 -14.24 16.29 1.20
C LYS A 153 -13.95 16.01 2.67
N GLN A 154 -14.73 15.11 3.31
CA GLN A 154 -14.50 14.71 4.70
C GLN A 154 -13.14 14.02 4.89
N SER A 155 -12.74 13.16 3.94
CA SER A 155 -11.46 12.47 3.98
C SER A 155 -10.28 13.44 3.91
N LEU A 156 -10.36 14.45 3.05
CA LEU A 156 -9.35 15.51 2.96
C LEU A 156 -9.29 16.38 4.23
N ASP A 157 -10.43 16.65 4.86
CA ASP A 157 -10.47 17.33 6.17
C ASP A 157 -9.82 16.45 7.27
N TYR A 158 -10.03 15.14 7.22
CA TYR A 158 -9.39 14.19 8.15
C TYR A 158 -7.86 14.15 7.97
N ILE A 159 -7.35 14.29 6.74
CA ILE A 159 -5.90 14.46 6.49
C ILE A 159 -5.41 15.75 7.16
N LYS A 160 -6.07 16.89 6.91
CA LYS A 160 -5.70 18.19 7.50
C LYS A 160 -5.69 18.16 9.03
N LYS A 161 -6.64 17.45 9.64
CA LYS A 161 -6.75 17.29 11.12
C LYS A 161 -5.84 16.18 11.68
N GLY A 162 -5.03 15.52 10.85
CA GLY A 162 -4.15 14.44 11.27
C GLY A 162 -4.88 13.18 11.75
N ARG A 163 -6.13 12.98 11.36
CA ARG A 163 -6.90 11.75 11.64
C ARG A 163 -6.61 10.64 10.63
N ILE A 164 -6.29 10.99 9.38
CA ILE A 164 -5.71 10.10 8.37
C ILE A 164 -4.24 10.44 8.27
N ARG A 165 -3.38 9.47 8.60
CA ARG A 165 -1.91 9.60 8.58
C ARG A 165 -1.23 8.51 7.77
N ASP A 166 -1.97 7.50 7.35
CA ASP A 166 -1.47 6.42 6.51
C ASP A 166 -1.10 6.94 5.11
N SER A 167 0.14 6.69 4.69
CA SER A 167 0.70 7.25 3.46
C SER A 167 -0.04 6.81 2.21
N LYS A 168 -0.38 5.51 2.10
CA LYS A 168 -1.10 4.99 0.92
C LYS A 168 -2.48 5.64 0.77
N THR A 169 -3.17 5.85 1.90
CA THR A 169 -4.48 6.50 1.95
C THR A 169 -4.40 7.97 1.55
N ILE A 170 -3.43 8.71 2.10
CA ILE A 170 -3.20 10.11 1.73
C ILE A 170 -2.91 10.24 0.25
N ILE A 171 -1.97 9.44 -0.28
CA ILE A 171 -1.58 9.45 -1.70
C ILE A 171 -2.80 9.13 -2.59
N ALA A 172 -3.57 8.10 -2.25
CA ALA A 172 -4.76 7.72 -3.01
C ALA A 172 -5.81 8.82 -3.08
N LEU A 173 -6.10 9.48 -1.94
CA LEU A 173 -7.08 10.55 -1.86
C LEU A 173 -6.65 11.81 -2.62
N LEU A 174 -5.38 12.19 -2.51
CA LEU A 174 -4.83 13.32 -3.25
C LEU A 174 -4.79 13.02 -4.75
N TYR A 175 -4.41 11.81 -5.15
CA TYR A 175 -4.43 11.38 -6.55
C TYR A 175 -5.86 11.41 -7.11
N LEU A 176 -6.84 10.87 -6.35
CA LEU A 176 -8.25 10.89 -6.71
C LEU A 176 -8.72 12.34 -6.94
N LYS A 177 -8.42 13.25 -6.01
CA LYS A 177 -8.80 14.66 -6.12
C LYS A 177 -8.15 15.35 -7.32
N THR A 178 -6.87 15.08 -7.61
CA THR A 178 -6.09 15.84 -8.57
C THR A 178 -6.29 15.36 -10.01
N PHE A 179 -6.36 14.04 -10.20
CA PHE A 179 -6.30 13.43 -11.53
C PHE A 179 -7.58 12.70 -11.93
N LEU A 180 -8.53 12.55 -11.01
CA LEU A 180 -9.76 11.81 -11.23
C LEU A 180 -10.99 12.61 -10.74
N SER A 181 -10.93 13.94 -10.79
CA SER A 181 -12.00 14.85 -10.32
C SER A 181 -13.33 14.69 -11.05
N ASP A 182 -13.31 14.11 -12.25
CA ASP A 182 -14.51 13.88 -13.10
C ASP A 182 -15.19 12.52 -12.84
N PHE A 183 -14.91 11.91 -11.66
CA PHE A 183 -15.47 10.61 -11.29
C PHE A 183 -16.51 10.72 -10.18
#